data_77b78d3ee156a1810248528a3f05e01b
#
_entry.id   77b78d3ee156a1810248528a3f05e01b
#
_cell.length_a   1.000
_cell.length_b   1.000
_cell.length_c   1.000
_cell.angle_alpha   90.00
_cell.angle_beta   90.00
_cell.angle_gamma   90.00
#
_symmetry.space_group_name_H-M   'P 1'
#
loop_
_entity.id
_entity.type
_entity.pdbx_description
1 polymer ?
#
loop_
_entity_poly.entity_id
_entity_poly.type
_entity_poly.pdbx_seq_one_letter_code
_entity_poly.pdbx_strand_id
1 'polypeptide(L)'
;MSTQDPGRFHPGNAGKRSHDILKGKGPTMIVQALNIGLPKKELFHGKEILTGMCKQPIIGPLALTKQGFAGDGVGDRKHHGGEDKAVCVYSLDHYAYWEGVLGVTMPEAAFGENFSVSSLEEGDICIGDIFKAGTAVVQASQPRQPCSTLAARYGRNDLVKLVVDSGRTGFYFKVLEEGRVQAGDGLVLVERDSRQVSIVFANRIFHHDRRNRDGIERVLAVPALSGSWRKSLQELRDKA
;
A
#
# COMPACT_ATOMS: atom_id res chain seq x y z
N MET A 1 40.70 65.67 2.97
CA MET A 1 41.01 64.65 1.93
C MET A 1 40.64 63.32 2.51
N SER A 2 39.56 62.78 2.06
CA SER A 2 38.91 61.58 2.55
C SER A 2 39.25 60.45 1.61
N THR A 3 39.82 59.34 2.11
CA THR A 3 39.97 58.10 1.35
C THR A 3 39.00 57.04 1.86
N GLN A 4 38.05 56.69 1.00
CA GLN A 4 37.09 55.66 1.21
C GLN A 4 37.73 54.27 0.96
N ASP A 5 37.42 53.32 1.84
CA ASP A 5 37.77 51.91 1.76
C ASP A 5 36.61 51.13 1.16
N PRO A 6 36.79 50.27 0.13
CA PRO A 6 35.73 49.49 -0.47
C PRO A 6 35.58 48.11 0.14
N GLY A 7 34.41 47.84 0.69
CA GLY A 7 33.59 46.64 0.66
C GLY A 7 34.18 45.27 0.90
N ARG A 8 33.96 44.70 2.11
CA ARG A 8 34.05 43.30 2.40
C ARG A 8 32.75 42.59 1.94
N PHE A 9 32.87 41.64 1.02
CA PHE A 9 31.87 40.65 0.71
C PHE A 9 31.77 39.65 1.85
N HIS A 10 30.56 39.50 2.45
CA HIS A 10 30.22 38.35 3.31
C HIS A 10 29.54 37.29 2.46
N PRO A 11 29.99 35.99 2.50
CA PRO A 11 29.25 34.91 1.86
C PRO A 11 28.01 34.57 2.68
N GLY A 12 26.87 34.57 1.99
CA GLY A 12 25.57 34.26 2.53
C GLY A 12 25.49 32.87 3.15
N ASN A 13 24.90 32.83 4.31
CA ASN A 13 24.58 31.65 5.10
C ASN A 13 23.53 30.80 4.34
N ALA A 14 23.95 29.66 3.78
CA ALA A 14 23.05 28.68 3.20
C ALA A 14 22.22 28.06 4.33
N GLY A 15 21.01 28.58 4.51
CA GLY A 15 20.05 28.06 5.47
C GLY A 15 19.78 26.57 5.22
N LYS A 16 20.13 25.76 6.19
CA LYS A 16 19.64 24.38 6.31
C LYS A 16 18.13 24.44 6.41
N ARG A 17 17.44 23.97 5.39
CA ARG A 17 15.98 23.70 5.50
C ARG A 17 15.81 22.57 6.51
N SER A 18 15.47 22.93 7.73
CA SER A 18 14.94 22.00 8.72
C SER A 18 13.64 21.43 8.16
N HIS A 19 13.60 20.11 7.95
CA HIS A 19 12.38 19.39 7.67
C HIS A 19 11.54 19.45 8.94
N ASP A 20 10.61 20.38 8.99
CA ASP A 20 9.53 20.37 9.98
C ASP A 20 8.67 19.12 9.71
N ILE A 21 8.93 18.08 10.52
CA ILE A 21 8.08 16.89 10.56
C ILE A 21 6.72 17.35 11.10
N LEU A 22 5.72 17.41 10.23
CA LEU A 22 4.33 17.65 10.59
C LEU A 22 3.91 16.58 11.60
N LYS A 23 3.86 16.94 12.89
CA LYS A 23 3.25 16.11 13.94
C LYS A 23 1.74 16.08 13.71
N GLY A 24 1.29 15.15 12.87
CA GLY A 24 -0.13 14.87 12.70
C GLY A 24 -0.71 14.32 14.02
N LYS A 25 -1.82 14.90 14.47
CA LYS A 25 -2.59 14.51 15.67
C LYS A 25 -3.53 13.31 15.42
N GLY A 26 -3.20 12.41 14.48
CA GLY A 26 -3.94 11.17 14.26
C GLY A 26 -3.34 10.01 15.07
N PRO A 27 -4.09 8.90 15.26
CA PRO A 27 -3.53 7.69 15.85
C PRO A 27 -2.34 7.23 15.00
N THR A 28 -1.26 6.81 15.66
CA THR A 28 -0.06 6.34 14.97
C THR A 28 -0.37 5.00 14.32
N MET A 29 -0.24 4.91 12.98
CA MET A 29 -0.29 3.64 12.26
C MET A 29 0.93 2.80 12.65
N ILE A 30 0.69 1.54 13.02
CA ILE A 30 1.73 0.62 13.47
C ILE A 30 1.65 -0.67 12.65
N VAL A 31 2.78 -1.15 12.18
CA VAL A 31 2.93 -2.49 11.60
C VAL A 31 2.82 -3.51 12.74
N GLN A 32 1.62 -4.02 13.01
CA GLN A 32 1.37 -4.98 14.10
C GLN A 32 1.97 -6.34 13.81
N ALA A 33 1.95 -6.76 12.54
CA ALA A 33 2.61 -7.97 12.09
C ALA A 33 3.29 -7.75 10.73
N LEU A 34 4.49 -8.33 10.60
CA LEU A 34 5.22 -8.47 9.34
C LEU A 34 5.09 -9.91 8.89
N ASN A 35 4.44 -10.14 7.74
CA ASN A 35 4.13 -11.49 7.27
C ASN A 35 4.82 -11.78 5.94
N ILE A 36 5.40 -12.99 5.81
CA ILE A 36 5.98 -13.47 4.56
C ILE A 36 5.55 -14.92 4.29
N GLY A 37 5.63 -15.35 3.03
CA GLY A 37 5.37 -16.72 2.65
C GLY A 37 5.75 -16.99 1.21
N LEU A 38 6.51 -18.05 0.97
CA LEU A 38 6.77 -18.54 -0.38
C LEU A 38 5.53 -19.22 -0.95
N PRO A 39 5.32 -19.19 -2.26
CA PRO A 39 4.25 -19.93 -2.90
C PRO A 39 4.34 -21.43 -2.61
N LYS A 40 3.24 -22.01 -2.15
CA LYS A 40 3.07 -23.43 -1.95
C LYS A 40 1.68 -23.87 -2.40
N LYS A 41 1.52 -25.16 -2.61
CA LYS A 41 0.21 -25.74 -2.91
C LYS A 41 -0.61 -25.78 -1.63
N GLU A 42 -1.75 -25.10 -1.65
CA GLU A 42 -2.73 -25.06 -0.58
C GLU A 42 -4.02 -25.72 -1.03
N LEU A 43 -4.65 -26.47 -0.14
CA LEU A 43 -5.93 -27.10 -0.41
C LEU A 43 -7.06 -26.27 0.21
N PHE A 44 -7.79 -25.53 -0.61
CA PHE A 44 -8.94 -24.75 -0.19
C PHE A 44 -10.24 -25.41 -0.65
N HIS A 45 -11.04 -25.92 0.30
CA HIS A 45 -12.35 -26.52 0.00
C HIS A 45 -12.30 -27.55 -1.15
N GLY A 46 -11.28 -28.42 -1.14
CA GLY A 46 -11.09 -29.47 -2.16
C GLY A 46 -10.40 -29.01 -3.45
N LYS A 47 -10.02 -27.74 -3.57
CA LYS A 47 -9.29 -27.20 -4.72
C LYS A 47 -7.84 -26.89 -4.36
N GLU A 48 -6.89 -27.55 -5.04
CA GLU A 48 -5.46 -27.24 -4.90
C GLU A 48 -5.10 -25.98 -5.68
N ILE A 49 -4.47 -25.01 -5.00
CA ILE A 49 -4.04 -23.72 -5.59
C ILE A 49 -2.60 -23.44 -5.17
N LEU A 50 -1.73 -23.13 -6.15
CA LEU A 50 -0.38 -22.62 -5.89
C LEU A 50 -0.49 -21.15 -5.49
N THR A 51 -0.16 -20.82 -4.23
CA THR A 51 -0.34 -19.45 -3.72
C THR A 51 0.67 -19.08 -2.64
N GLY A 52 1.10 -17.80 -2.61
CA GLY A 52 1.82 -17.17 -1.49
C GLY A 52 0.90 -16.41 -0.53
N MET A 53 -0.42 -16.65 -0.55
CA MET A 53 -1.38 -15.93 0.28
C MET A 53 -1.33 -16.36 1.76
N CYS A 54 -0.97 -17.60 2.06
CA CYS A 54 -0.89 -18.10 3.43
C CYS A 54 0.45 -17.72 4.07
N LYS A 55 0.63 -16.42 4.30
CA LYS A 55 1.83 -15.87 4.93
C LYS A 55 1.83 -16.16 6.43
N GLN A 56 3.02 -16.12 7.03
CA GLN A 56 3.23 -16.30 8.46
C GLN A 56 3.95 -15.07 9.03
N PRO A 57 3.65 -14.69 10.26
CA PRO A 57 4.33 -13.59 10.93
C PRO A 57 5.80 -13.93 11.19
N ILE A 58 6.64 -12.90 11.09
CA ILE A 58 8.08 -12.98 11.34
C ILE A 58 8.42 -12.21 12.60
N ILE A 59 9.30 -12.79 13.40
CA ILE A 59 9.87 -12.13 14.58
C ILE A 59 11.18 -11.45 14.18
N GLY A 60 11.32 -10.18 14.55
CA GLY A 60 12.51 -9.37 14.31
C GLY A 60 12.56 -8.66 12.94
N PRO A 61 13.60 -7.88 12.72
CA PRO A 61 13.72 -7.03 11.55
C PRO A 61 14.10 -7.81 10.29
N LEU A 62 13.37 -7.57 9.19
CA LEU A 62 13.63 -8.16 7.87
C LEU A 62 14.01 -7.08 6.86
N ALA A 63 14.93 -7.40 5.96
CA ALA A 63 15.31 -6.52 4.87
C ALA A 63 14.16 -6.37 3.87
N LEU A 64 13.80 -5.13 3.58
CA LEU A 64 12.84 -4.74 2.55
C LEU A 64 13.61 -4.14 1.38
N THR A 65 13.51 -4.79 0.23
CA THR A 65 14.12 -4.37 -1.03
C THR A 65 13.05 -3.86 -2.01
N LYS A 66 13.46 -3.30 -3.13
CA LYS A 66 12.54 -2.90 -4.21
C LYS A 66 11.69 -4.06 -4.74
N GLN A 67 12.18 -5.29 -4.59
CA GLN A 67 11.45 -6.51 -4.99
C GLN A 67 10.56 -7.08 -3.87
N GLY A 68 10.51 -6.44 -2.70
CA GLY A 68 9.81 -6.92 -1.51
C GLY A 68 10.73 -7.62 -0.51
N PHE A 69 10.19 -8.52 0.30
CA PHE A 69 10.89 -9.21 1.36
C PHE A 69 11.55 -10.51 0.89
N ALA A 70 12.77 -10.78 1.35
CA ALA A 70 13.38 -12.09 1.19
C ALA A 70 12.54 -13.15 1.90
N GLY A 71 12.31 -14.29 1.24
CA GLY A 71 11.44 -15.35 1.77
C GLY A 71 9.94 -15.13 1.53
N ASP A 72 9.57 -14.05 0.85
CA ASP A 72 8.21 -13.81 0.38
C ASP A 72 8.08 -14.11 -1.13
N GLY A 73 6.85 -14.37 -1.58
CA GLY A 73 6.58 -14.61 -2.98
C GLY A 73 5.11 -14.67 -3.33
N VAL A 74 4.84 -14.69 -4.62
CA VAL A 74 3.48 -14.76 -5.19
C VAL A 74 3.38 -15.95 -6.14
N GLY A 75 2.26 -16.68 -6.10
CA GLY A 75 2.01 -17.83 -6.98
C GLY A 75 1.80 -17.40 -8.44
N ASP A 76 1.17 -16.27 -8.66
CA ASP A 76 0.92 -15.67 -9.98
C ASP A 76 1.69 -14.37 -10.14
N ARG A 77 2.90 -14.46 -10.72
CA ARG A 77 3.76 -13.30 -10.96
C ARG A 77 3.21 -12.31 -11.98
N LYS A 78 2.32 -12.74 -12.86
CA LYS A 78 1.73 -11.87 -13.88
C LYS A 78 0.78 -10.83 -13.26
N HIS A 79 0.05 -11.20 -12.22
CA HIS A 79 -0.99 -10.37 -11.64
C HIS A 79 -0.64 -9.79 -10.26
N HIS A 80 0.24 -10.46 -9.49
CA HIS A 80 0.48 -10.12 -8.08
C HIS A 80 1.91 -9.71 -7.74
N GLY A 81 2.84 -9.67 -8.67
CA GLY A 81 4.24 -9.31 -8.43
C GLY A 81 4.67 -7.98 -9.04
N GLY A 82 5.95 -7.68 -8.86
CA GLY A 82 6.63 -6.50 -9.40
C GLY A 82 6.83 -5.37 -8.40
N GLU A 83 7.73 -4.43 -8.73
CA GLU A 83 8.14 -3.36 -7.82
C GLU A 83 6.99 -2.47 -7.35
N ASP A 84 5.97 -2.25 -8.18
CA ASP A 84 4.77 -1.50 -7.80
C ASP A 84 3.92 -2.20 -6.73
N LYS A 85 4.17 -3.47 -6.44
CA LYS A 85 3.44 -4.32 -5.49
C LYS A 85 4.39 -5.01 -4.51
N ALA A 86 5.49 -4.33 -4.15
CA ALA A 86 6.53 -4.88 -3.30
C ALA A 86 6.03 -5.25 -1.89
N VAL A 87 5.06 -4.50 -1.35
CA VAL A 87 4.46 -4.74 -0.03
C VAL A 87 2.94 -4.64 -0.12
N CYS A 88 2.24 -5.71 0.20
CA CYS A 88 0.80 -5.71 0.40
C CYS A 88 0.47 -5.24 1.82
N VAL A 89 -0.41 -4.25 1.95
CA VAL A 89 -0.84 -3.67 3.24
C VAL A 89 -2.31 -3.92 3.45
N TYR A 90 -2.68 -4.31 4.68
CA TYR A 90 -4.07 -4.48 5.07
C TYR A 90 -4.30 -3.99 6.50
N SER A 91 -5.47 -3.38 6.74
CA SER A 91 -5.85 -2.90 8.06
C SER A 91 -6.40 -4.02 8.94
N LEU A 92 -5.84 -4.18 10.14
CA LEU A 92 -6.41 -5.07 11.16
C LEU A 92 -7.76 -4.57 11.67
N ASP A 93 -8.03 -3.27 11.57
CA ASP A 93 -9.29 -2.66 12.00
C ASP A 93 -10.49 -3.20 11.19
N HIS A 94 -10.23 -3.80 10.02
CA HIS A 94 -11.24 -4.46 9.22
C HIS A 94 -11.54 -5.91 9.60
N TYR A 95 -10.71 -6.54 10.42
CA TYR A 95 -10.86 -7.97 10.74
C TYR A 95 -12.18 -8.28 11.42
N ALA A 96 -12.58 -7.50 12.44
CA ALA A 96 -13.85 -7.68 13.13
C ALA A 96 -15.07 -7.59 12.18
N TYR A 97 -15.02 -6.69 11.19
CA TYR A 97 -16.06 -6.64 10.14
C TYR A 97 -16.10 -7.95 9.34
N TRP A 98 -14.95 -8.47 8.92
CA TRP A 98 -14.88 -9.71 8.13
C TRP A 98 -15.24 -10.95 8.94
N GLU A 99 -14.91 -11.00 10.22
CA GLU A 99 -15.36 -12.06 11.13
C GLU A 99 -16.88 -12.12 11.18
N GLY A 100 -17.55 -10.98 11.28
CA GLY A 100 -19.01 -10.90 11.23
C GLY A 100 -19.60 -11.34 9.88
N VAL A 101 -18.96 -10.99 8.75
CA VAL A 101 -19.42 -11.34 7.40
C VAL A 101 -19.19 -12.81 7.06
N LEU A 102 -18.05 -13.37 7.49
CA LEU A 102 -17.61 -14.71 7.11
C LEU A 102 -17.99 -15.78 8.15
N GLY A 103 -18.31 -15.37 9.38
CA GLY A 103 -18.63 -16.29 10.47
C GLY A 103 -17.44 -17.12 10.95
N VAL A 104 -16.21 -16.63 10.76
CA VAL A 104 -14.95 -17.30 11.16
C VAL A 104 -14.02 -16.29 11.81
N THR A 105 -13.14 -16.74 12.71
CA THR A 105 -12.05 -15.90 13.20
C THR A 105 -11.03 -15.66 12.11
N MET A 106 -10.61 -14.40 11.92
CA MET A 106 -9.61 -14.07 10.93
C MET A 106 -8.24 -14.63 11.32
N PRO A 107 -7.62 -15.44 10.47
CA PRO A 107 -6.26 -15.89 10.70
C PRO A 107 -5.26 -14.75 10.47
N GLU A 108 -4.02 -14.95 10.89
CA GLU A 108 -2.91 -14.06 10.54
C GLU A 108 -2.78 -13.93 9.03
N ALA A 109 -2.41 -12.74 8.56
CA ALA A 109 -2.33 -12.42 7.14
C ALA A 109 -3.59 -12.88 6.36
N ALA A 110 -4.77 -12.60 6.91
CA ALA A 110 -6.07 -13.09 6.42
C ALA A 110 -6.30 -12.78 4.94
N PHE A 111 -5.78 -11.67 4.46
CA PHE A 111 -5.87 -11.20 3.08
C PHE A 111 -4.56 -11.41 2.29
N GLY A 112 -3.57 -12.11 2.86
CA GLY A 112 -2.27 -12.36 2.24
C GLY A 112 -1.34 -11.15 2.25
N GLU A 113 -1.59 -10.23 3.18
CA GLU A 113 -0.79 -9.02 3.36
C GLU A 113 0.58 -9.29 4.00
N ASN A 114 1.54 -8.43 3.65
CA ASN A 114 2.85 -8.38 4.28
C ASN A 114 2.82 -7.53 5.56
N PHE A 115 2.15 -6.37 5.50
CA PHE A 115 1.93 -5.52 6.65
C PHE A 115 0.48 -5.63 7.12
N SER A 116 0.27 -6.17 8.31
CA SER A 116 -0.98 -6.03 9.05
C SER A 116 -0.85 -4.78 9.93
N VAL A 117 -1.60 -3.72 9.62
CA VAL A 117 -1.44 -2.38 10.21
C VAL A 117 -2.66 -2.02 11.03
N SER A 118 -2.47 -1.41 12.21
CA SER A 118 -3.55 -0.82 13.00
C SER A 118 -3.69 0.68 12.74
N SER A 119 -4.87 1.23 13.04
CA SER A 119 -5.20 2.65 12.89
C SER A 119 -5.00 3.16 11.47
N LEU A 120 -5.46 2.36 10.48
CA LEU A 120 -5.34 2.63 9.06
C LEU A 120 -6.70 2.52 8.38
N GLU A 121 -7.09 3.59 7.68
CA GLU A 121 -8.26 3.62 6.81
C GLU A 121 -7.84 3.93 5.37
N GLU A 122 -8.39 3.22 4.38
CA GLU A 122 -8.08 3.45 2.96
C GLU A 122 -8.47 4.86 2.47
N GLY A 123 -9.38 5.51 3.19
CA GLY A 123 -9.77 6.91 2.93
C GLY A 123 -8.67 7.92 3.24
N ASP A 124 -7.82 7.59 4.21
CA ASP A 124 -6.74 8.45 4.69
C ASP A 124 -5.43 8.29 3.91
N ILE A 125 -5.32 7.24 3.10
CA ILE A 125 -4.14 6.94 2.29
C ILE A 125 -4.37 7.39 0.85
N CYS A 126 -3.48 8.22 0.32
CA CYS A 126 -3.50 8.63 -1.09
C CYS A 126 -2.44 7.90 -1.90
N ILE A 127 -2.75 7.58 -3.16
CA ILE A 127 -1.75 7.08 -4.10
C ILE A 127 -0.68 8.16 -4.26
N GLY A 128 0.58 7.79 -4.08
CA GLY A 128 1.70 8.72 -4.09
C GLY A 128 2.17 9.18 -2.72
N ASP A 129 1.39 8.96 -1.65
CA ASP A 129 1.83 9.22 -0.28
C ASP A 129 3.11 8.45 0.02
N ILE A 130 4.07 9.11 0.65
CA ILE A 130 5.36 8.53 1.05
C ILE A 130 5.36 8.32 2.56
N PHE A 131 5.75 7.11 2.96
CA PHE A 131 5.83 6.71 4.36
C PHE A 131 7.22 6.22 4.70
N LYS A 132 7.61 6.44 5.96
CA LYS A 132 8.72 5.74 6.59
C LYS A 132 8.18 4.54 7.34
N ALA A 133 8.76 3.36 7.10
CA ALA A 133 8.48 2.11 7.79
C ALA A 133 9.81 1.53 8.29
N GLY A 134 10.05 1.54 9.60
CA GLY A 134 11.36 1.23 10.15
C GLY A 134 12.45 2.14 9.58
N THR A 135 13.44 1.56 8.86
CA THR A 135 14.47 2.34 8.14
C THR A 135 14.19 2.46 6.63
N ALA A 136 13.16 1.80 6.11
CA ALA A 136 12.78 1.88 4.70
C ALA A 136 11.88 3.09 4.42
N VAL A 137 11.87 3.54 3.15
CA VAL A 137 10.94 4.53 2.63
C VAL A 137 10.07 3.88 1.55
N VAL A 138 8.75 3.96 1.69
CA VAL A 138 7.79 3.32 0.82
C VAL A 138 6.76 4.32 0.30
N GLN A 139 6.18 4.04 -0.87
CA GLN A 139 5.18 4.91 -1.49
C GLN A 139 3.93 4.12 -1.89
N ALA A 140 2.74 4.62 -1.53
CA ALA A 140 1.49 4.03 -1.96
C ALA A 140 1.35 4.08 -3.49
N SER A 141 1.14 2.92 -4.11
CA SER A 141 1.20 2.76 -5.57
C SER A 141 -0.17 2.51 -6.20
N GLN A 142 -1.02 1.75 -5.53
CA GLN A 142 -2.34 1.36 -6.02
C GLN A 142 -3.20 0.72 -4.94
N PRO A 143 -4.55 0.75 -5.07
CA PRO A 143 -5.43 -0.15 -4.32
C PRO A 143 -5.13 -1.62 -4.63
N ARG A 144 -5.34 -2.50 -3.65
CA ARG A 144 -5.29 -3.94 -3.89
C ARG A 144 -6.55 -4.40 -4.59
N GLN A 145 -6.40 -5.23 -5.61
CA GLN A 145 -7.52 -5.90 -6.26
C GLN A 145 -7.68 -7.30 -5.65
N PRO A 146 -8.84 -7.61 -5.04
CA PRO A 146 -9.10 -8.95 -4.52
C PRO A 146 -9.16 -9.95 -5.69
N CYS A 147 -8.68 -11.17 -5.44
CA CYS A 147 -8.60 -12.21 -6.47
C CYS A 147 -9.41 -13.45 -6.09
N SER A 148 -9.60 -14.36 -7.06
CA SER A 148 -10.31 -15.61 -6.86
C SER A 148 -9.67 -16.54 -5.82
N THR A 149 -8.37 -16.41 -5.56
CA THR A 149 -7.69 -17.16 -4.50
C THR A 149 -8.23 -16.79 -3.12
N LEU A 150 -8.58 -15.50 -2.89
CA LEU A 150 -9.21 -15.06 -1.65
C LEU A 150 -10.60 -15.72 -1.48
N ALA A 151 -11.40 -15.73 -2.54
CA ALA A 151 -12.70 -16.41 -2.55
C ALA A 151 -12.56 -17.91 -2.25
N ALA A 152 -11.56 -18.57 -2.85
CA ALA A 152 -11.29 -19.98 -2.63
C ALA A 152 -10.84 -20.27 -1.19
N ARG A 153 -9.96 -19.41 -0.61
CA ARG A 153 -9.48 -19.55 0.78
C ARG A 153 -10.63 -19.63 1.79
N TYR A 154 -11.66 -18.81 1.60
CA TYR A 154 -12.81 -18.73 2.50
C TYR A 154 -14.03 -19.51 2.03
N GLY A 155 -13.98 -20.20 0.88
CA GLY A 155 -15.11 -20.92 0.33
C GLY A 155 -16.31 -20.04 -0.02
N ARG A 156 -16.08 -18.74 -0.30
CA ARG A 156 -17.11 -17.72 -0.53
C ARG A 156 -16.90 -17.07 -1.91
N ASN A 157 -17.70 -17.51 -2.89
CA ASN A 157 -17.62 -17.00 -4.27
C ASN A 157 -17.93 -15.51 -4.42
N ASP A 158 -18.75 -14.96 -3.52
CA ASP A 158 -19.13 -13.55 -3.46
C ASP A 158 -18.09 -12.65 -2.76
N LEU A 159 -17.07 -13.23 -2.11
CA LEU A 159 -16.13 -12.48 -1.29
C LEU A 159 -15.38 -11.39 -2.07
N VAL A 160 -15.00 -11.68 -3.32
CA VAL A 160 -14.34 -10.67 -4.18
C VAL A 160 -15.25 -9.44 -4.34
N LYS A 161 -16.56 -9.65 -4.60
CA LYS A 161 -17.53 -8.57 -4.72
C LYS A 161 -17.70 -7.82 -3.40
N LEU A 162 -17.83 -8.54 -2.29
CA LEU A 162 -17.99 -7.95 -0.95
C LEU A 162 -16.78 -7.07 -0.57
N VAL A 163 -15.55 -7.50 -0.88
CA VAL A 163 -14.34 -6.70 -0.63
C VAL A 163 -14.34 -5.43 -1.48
N VAL A 164 -14.69 -5.53 -2.75
CA VAL A 164 -14.81 -4.38 -3.66
C VAL A 164 -15.87 -3.40 -3.17
N ASP A 165 -17.06 -3.89 -2.85
CA ASP A 165 -18.20 -3.06 -2.46
C ASP A 165 -17.96 -2.36 -1.10
N SER A 166 -17.27 -3.02 -0.18
CA SER A 166 -16.95 -2.44 1.14
C SER A 166 -15.87 -1.36 1.07
N GLY A 167 -15.05 -1.34 0.01
CA GLY A 167 -13.88 -0.48 -0.09
C GLY A 167 -12.70 -0.91 0.80
N ARG A 168 -12.86 -1.96 1.63
CA ARG A 168 -11.83 -2.51 2.54
C ARG A 168 -10.90 -3.44 1.78
N THR A 169 -10.18 -2.88 0.83
CA THR A 169 -9.36 -3.66 -0.11
C THR A 169 -7.92 -3.84 0.34
N GLY A 170 -7.42 -2.94 1.20
CA GLY A 170 -5.99 -2.73 1.37
C GLY A 170 -5.37 -2.09 0.12
N PHE A 171 -4.07 -1.98 0.11
CA PHE A 171 -3.32 -1.36 -0.98
C PHE A 171 -1.89 -1.90 -1.05
N TYR A 172 -1.12 -1.42 -2.03
CA TYR A 172 0.28 -1.78 -2.18
C TYR A 172 1.19 -0.59 -1.97
N PHE A 173 2.37 -0.88 -1.42
CA PHE A 173 3.53 0.00 -1.50
C PHE A 173 4.53 -0.49 -2.54
N LYS A 174 5.17 0.43 -3.23
CA LYS A 174 6.49 0.27 -3.83
C LYS A 174 7.56 0.81 -2.87
N VAL A 175 8.79 0.34 -3.00
CA VAL A 175 9.91 0.74 -2.15
C VAL A 175 10.72 1.81 -2.87
N LEU A 176 10.85 2.98 -2.24
CA LEU A 176 11.69 4.08 -2.71
C LEU A 176 13.12 3.93 -2.22
N GLU A 177 13.27 3.66 -0.91
CA GLU A 177 14.56 3.40 -0.26
C GLU A 177 14.47 2.08 0.50
N GLU A 178 15.42 1.20 0.22
CA GLU A 178 15.52 -0.09 0.88
C GLU A 178 15.93 0.09 2.35
N GLY A 179 15.50 -0.83 3.20
CA GLY A 179 15.79 -0.74 4.63
C GLY A 179 15.38 -2.00 5.37
N ARG A 180 15.16 -1.87 6.68
CA ARG A 180 14.69 -2.96 7.54
C ARG A 180 13.39 -2.55 8.23
N VAL A 181 12.47 -3.49 8.33
CA VAL A 181 11.16 -3.30 8.96
C VAL A 181 10.90 -4.49 9.88
N GLN A 182 10.25 -4.23 11.01
CA GLN A 182 9.79 -5.25 11.94
C GLN A 182 8.39 -4.93 12.49
N ALA A 183 7.75 -5.90 13.09
CA ALA A 183 6.54 -5.66 13.88
C ALA A 183 6.84 -4.67 15.02
N GLY A 184 5.92 -3.76 15.26
CA GLY A 184 6.06 -2.64 16.20
C GLY A 184 6.58 -1.35 15.58
N ASP A 185 7.12 -1.37 14.36
CA ASP A 185 7.54 -0.15 13.68
C ASP A 185 6.34 0.75 13.33
N GLY A 186 6.51 2.05 13.53
CA GLY A 186 5.55 3.05 13.07
C GLY A 186 5.56 3.17 11.55
N LEU A 187 4.38 3.27 10.97
CA LEU A 187 4.18 3.68 9.57
C LEU A 187 3.89 5.19 9.56
N VAL A 188 4.91 5.99 9.32
CA VAL A 188 4.88 7.44 9.47
C VAL A 188 4.76 8.11 8.11
N LEU A 189 3.69 8.89 7.90
CA LEU A 189 3.53 9.71 6.69
C LEU A 189 4.62 10.80 6.67
N VAL A 190 5.45 10.77 5.62
CA VAL A 190 6.55 11.73 5.39
C VAL A 190 6.12 12.81 4.43
N GLU A 191 5.41 12.41 3.37
CA GLU A 191 4.95 13.32 2.33
C GLU A 191 3.57 12.91 1.81
N ARG A 192 2.64 13.85 1.76
CA ARG A 192 1.31 13.68 1.16
C ARG A 192 1.38 14.05 -0.33
N ASP A 193 0.86 13.18 -1.21
CA ASP A 193 0.70 13.52 -2.62
C ASP A 193 -0.26 14.70 -2.78
N SER A 194 0.17 15.72 -3.52
CA SER A 194 -0.57 16.98 -3.68
C SER A 194 -1.93 16.80 -4.37
N ARG A 195 -2.12 15.72 -5.14
CA ARG A 195 -3.38 15.42 -5.85
C ARG A 195 -4.42 14.81 -4.94
N GLN A 196 -4.02 14.26 -3.81
CA GLN A 196 -4.88 13.69 -2.77
C GLN A 196 -5.93 12.71 -3.35
N VAL A 197 -5.48 11.79 -4.18
CA VAL A 197 -6.29 10.70 -4.73
C VAL A 197 -6.25 9.52 -3.77
N SER A 198 -7.27 9.40 -2.90
CA SER A 198 -7.30 8.33 -1.90
C SER A 198 -7.51 6.95 -2.52
N ILE A 199 -7.11 5.91 -1.78
CA ILE A 199 -7.33 4.51 -2.16
C ILE A 199 -8.83 4.24 -2.37
N VAL A 200 -9.69 4.74 -1.48
CA VAL A 200 -11.17 4.63 -1.62
C VAL A 200 -11.66 5.31 -2.89
N PHE A 201 -11.18 6.53 -3.20
CA PHE A 201 -11.59 7.23 -4.41
C PHE A 201 -11.21 6.44 -5.67
N ALA A 202 -9.96 5.97 -5.74
CA ALA A 202 -9.49 5.19 -6.88
C ALA A 202 -10.28 3.88 -7.06
N ASN A 203 -10.57 3.16 -5.97
CA ASN A 203 -11.42 1.97 -5.98
C ASN A 203 -12.83 2.29 -6.52
N ARG A 204 -13.46 3.37 -6.04
CA ARG A 204 -14.78 3.78 -6.50
C ARG A 204 -14.80 4.03 -8.01
N ILE A 205 -13.85 4.80 -8.52
CA ILE A 205 -13.74 5.07 -9.96
C ILE A 205 -13.56 3.76 -10.75
N PHE A 206 -12.67 2.89 -10.29
CA PHE A 206 -12.33 1.67 -11.04
C PHE A 206 -13.47 0.63 -11.05
N HIS A 207 -14.22 0.49 -9.97
CA HIS A 207 -15.20 -0.58 -9.81
C HIS A 207 -16.66 -0.13 -9.97
N HIS A 208 -17.00 1.07 -9.50
CA HIS A 208 -18.40 1.51 -9.38
C HIS A 208 -18.76 2.69 -10.29
N ASP A 209 -17.78 3.53 -10.66
CA ASP A 209 -18.05 4.76 -11.44
C ASP A 209 -17.20 4.80 -12.72
N ARG A 210 -17.25 3.70 -13.45
CA ARG A 210 -16.36 3.38 -14.58
C ARG A 210 -16.53 4.28 -15.82
N ARG A 211 -17.61 5.10 -15.86
CA ARG A 211 -17.87 6.06 -16.94
C ARG A 211 -17.51 7.50 -16.55
N ASN A 212 -17.05 7.71 -15.35
CA ASN A 212 -16.65 9.02 -14.84
C ASN A 212 -15.27 9.40 -15.42
N ARG A 213 -15.27 10.06 -16.58
CA ARG A 213 -14.04 10.47 -17.27
C ARG A 213 -13.16 11.37 -16.41
N ASP A 214 -13.75 12.36 -15.73
CA ASP A 214 -12.99 13.29 -14.87
C ASP A 214 -12.36 12.54 -13.70
N GLY A 215 -13.08 11.60 -13.10
CA GLY A 215 -12.57 10.73 -12.05
C GLY A 215 -11.41 9.85 -12.54
N ILE A 216 -11.54 9.27 -13.73
CA ILE A 216 -10.49 8.46 -14.35
C ILE A 216 -9.24 9.32 -14.61
N GLU A 217 -9.39 10.49 -15.22
CA GLU A 217 -8.27 11.39 -15.49
C GLU A 217 -7.59 11.87 -14.20
N ARG A 218 -8.38 12.15 -13.14
CA ARG A 218 -7.83 12.51 -11.82
C ARG A 218 -6.94 11.39 -11.26
N VAL A 219 -7.35 10.11 -11.36
CA VAL A 219 -6.50 8.98 -10.92
C VAL A 219 -5.28 8.82 -11.82
N LEU A 220 -5.45 8.91 -13.15
CA LEU A 220 -4.36 8.82 -14.12
C LEU A 220 -3.31 9.93 -13.98
N ALA A 221 -3.70 11.10 -13.47
CA ALA A 221 -2.79 12.22 -13.23
C ALA A 221 -1.77 11.96 -12.11
N VAL A 222 -1.96 10.92 -11.26
CA VAL A 222 -1.00 10.58 -10.18
C VAL A 222 0.23 9.90 -10.76
N PRO A 223 1.44 10.47 -10.68
CA PRO A 223 2.64 9.86 -11.27
C PRO A 223 3.03 8.53 -10.63
N ALA A 224 2.75 8.40 -9.32
CA ALA A 224 3.06 7.23 -8.52
C ALA A 224 2.14 6.02 -8.80
N LEU A 225 1.04 6.23 -9.54
CA LEU A 225 0.11 5.16 -9.90
C LEU A 225 0.83 4.04 -10.64
N SER A 226 0.63 2.81 -10.19
CA SER A 226 1.27 1.63 -10.79
C SER A 226 0.98 1.48 -12.28
N GLY A 227 1.90 0.86 -13.01
CA GLY A 227 1.77 0.65 -14.45
C GLY A 227 0.54 -0.21 -14.79
N SER A 228 0.21 -1.21 -13.98
CA SER A 228 -0.95 -2.08 -14.21
C SER A 228 -2.28 -1.35 -14.06
N TRP A 229 -2.43 -0.51 -13.02
CA TRP A 229 -3.63 0.31 -12.83
C TRP A 229 -3.76 1.37 -13.89
N ARG A 230 -2.67 2.02 -14.25
CA ARG A 230 -2.61 3.02 -15.32
C ARG A 230 -3.15 2.46 -16.64
N LYS A 231 -2.65 1.29 -17.05
CA LYS A 231 -3.12 0.60 -18.25
C LYS A 231 -4.62 0.31 -18.20
N SER A 232 -5.10 -0.26 -17.09
CA SER A 232 -6.52 -0.62 -16.94
C SER A 232 -7.44 0.60 -16.96
N LEU A 233 -7.02 1.72 -16.35
CA LEU A 233 -7.79 2.97 -16.36
C LEU A 233 -7.79 3.64 -17.75
N GLN A 234 -6.68 3.56 -18.49
CA GLN A 234 -6.64 4.02 -19.87
C GLN A 234 -7.62 3.24 -20.75
N GLU A 235 -7.66 1.91 -20.60
CA GLU A 235 -8.64 1.07 -21.31
C GLU A 235 -10.09 1.38 -20.90
N LEU A 236 -10.35 1.78 -19.65
CA LEU A 236 -11.67 2.23 -19.20
C LEU A 236 -12.04 3.58 -19.83
N ARG A 237 -11.11 4.55 -19.81
CA ARG A 237 -11.30 5.88 -20.42
C ARG A 237 -11.66 5.78 -21.87
N ASP A 238 -10.96 4.91 -22.62
CA ASP A 238 -11.14 4.76 -24.06
C ASP A 238 -12.49 4.10 -24.42
N LYS A 239 -13.16 3.48 -23.44
CA LYS A 239 -14.50 2.87 -23.57
C LYS A 239 -15.64 3.73 -23.00
N ALA A 240 -15.31 4.78 -22.25
CA ALA A 240 -16.28 5.68 -21.61
C ALA A 240 -16.59 6.89 -22.52
#